data_afc4133f7a2c3686420b3843c33ad7a9
#
_entry.id   afc4133f7a2c3686420b3843c33ad7a9
#
_cell.length_a   1.000
_cell.length_b   1.000
_cell.length_c   1.000
_cell.angle_alpha   90.00
_cell.angle_beta   90.00
_cell.angle_gamma   90.00
#
_symmetry.space_group_name_H-M   'P 1'
#
loop_
_entity.id
_entity.type
_entity.pdbx_description
1 polymer ?
#
loop_
_entity_poly.entity_id
_entity_poly.type
_entity_poly.pdbx_seq_one_letter_code
_entity_poly.pdbx_strand_id
1 'polypeptide(L)'
;MKNSKGPSTWLPTRDEGLRRLETFLPYAGREYARLRNFDDGPGRHVHVSTLSPWIRHRLLPETEVVSAVLKRHNFPDTEKFIQEVFWRTYWKGWLELRPGVWQSYQSDLEQLIDRLKRDDEFQIRFSRATSGETGVQSFDE
;
A
#
# COMPACT_ATOMS: atom_id res chain seq x y z
N MET A 1 -19.00 -3.62 -26.34
CA MET A 1 -18.38 -2.30 -26.15
C MET A 1 -17.29 -2.45 -25.10
N LYS A 2 -16.00 -2.41 -25.51
CA LYS A 2 -14.86 -2.49 -24.60
C LYS A 2 -14.66 -1.12 -23.97
N ASN A 3 -15.02 -0.95 -22.67
CA ASN A 3 -14.65 0.22 -21.91
C ASN A 3 -13.13 0.15 -21.66
N SER A 4 -12.35 0.79 -22.52
CA SER A 4 -10.96 1.11 -22.22
C SER A 4 -10.94 2.19 -21.15
N LYS A 5 -10.89 1.78 -19.88
CA LYS A 5 -10.47 2.72 -18.83
C LYS A 5 -9.03 3.10 -19.14
N GLY A 6 -8.83 4.34 -19.60
CA GLY A 6 -7.52 4.96 -19.73
C GLY A 6 -6.76 4.91 -18.38
N PRO A 7 -5.45 5.19 -18.40
CA PRO A 7 -4.64 5.13 -17.18
C PRO A 7 -5.31 5.93 -16.07
N SER A 8 -5.46 5.31 -14.89
CA SER A 8 -6.01 5.94 -13.69
C SER A 8 -5.19 7.19 -13.39
N THR A 9 -5.71 8.36 -13.74
CA THR A 9 -5.06 9.63 -13.45
C THR A 9 -5.07 9.87 -11.95
N TRP A 10 -3.89 9.87 -11.34
CA TRP A 10 -3.70 10.17 -9.92
C TRP A 10 -3.64 11.68 -9.72
N LEU A 11 -4.80 12.33 -9.80
CA LEU A 11 -4.87 13.78 -9.58
C LEU A 11 -4.64 14.09 -8.09
N PRO A 12 -3.67 14.95 -7.74
CA PRO A 12 -3.37 15.31 -6.35
C PRO A 12 -4.35 16.39 -5.84
N THR A 13 -5.65 16.13 -6.00
CA THR A 13 -6.73 17.01 -5.56
C THR A 13 -7.60 16.32 -4.52
N ARG A 14 -8.16 17.12 -3.62
CA ARG A 14 -9.13 16.61 -2.62
C ARG A 14 -10.34 15.96 -3.28
N ASP A 15 -10.86 16.56 -4.35
CA ASP A 15 -12.05 16.06 -5.06
C ASP A 15 -11.82 14.66 -5.64
N GLU A 16 -10.64 14.40 -6.19
CA GLU A 16 -10.29 13.05 -6.66
C GLU A 16 -10.19 12.07 -5.49
N GLY A 17 -9.62 12.48 -4.36
CA GLY A 17 -9.58 11.67 -3.15
C GLY A 17 -10.97 11.31 -2.64
N LEU A 18 -11.88 12.27 -2.58
CA LEU A 18 -13.27 12.06 -2.20
C LEU A 18 -14.01 11.14 -3.18
N ARG A 19 -13.82 11.34 -4.48
CA ARG A 19 -14.40 10.48 -5.51
C ARG A 19 -13.95 9.02 -5.34
N ARG A 20 -12.66 8.78 -5.04
CA ARG A 20 -12.13 7.42 -4.78
C ARG A 20 -12.69 6.83 -3.50
N LEU A 21 -12.80 7.64 -2.46
CA LEU A 21 -13.42 7.21 -1.21
C LEU A 21 -14.86 6.74 -1.47
N GLU A 22 -15.68 7.56 -2.11
CA GLU A 22 -17.07 7.20 -2.45
C GLU A 22 -17.17 5.91 -3.27
N THR A 23 -16.28 5.74 -4.25
CA THR A 23 -16.23 4.53 -5.07
C THR A 23 -15.88 3.28 -4.24
N PHE A 24 -15.02 3.44 -3.22
CA PHE A 24 -14.55 2.34 -2.39
C PHE A 24 -15.50 2.03 -1.22
N LEU A 25 -16.28 3.00 -0.72
CA LEU A 25 -17.14 2.83 0.45
C LEU A 25 -17.98 1.54 0.45
N PRO A 26 -18.59 1.08 -0.67
CA PRO A 26 -19.34 -0.18 -0.69
C PRO A 26 -18.52 -1.41 -0.27
N TYR A 27 -17.23 -1.38 -0.52
CA TYR A 27 -16.30 -2.50 -0.32
C TYR A 27 -15.53 -2.45 1.00
N ALA A 28 -15.62 -1.35 1.76
CA ALA A 28 -14.84 -1.08 2.97
C ALA A 28 -15.13 -2.01 4.16
N GLY A 29 -16.14 -2.87 4.07
CA GLY A 29 -16.57 -3.80 5.11
C GLY A 29 -15.89 -5.19 5.02
N ARG A 30 -16.70 -6.24 5.20
CA ARG A 30 -16.25 -7.66 5.18
C ARG A 30 -15.52 -8.03 3.91
N GLU A 31 -15.90 -7.45 2.79
CA GLU A 31 -15.26 -7.73 1.50
C GLU A 31 -13.80 -7.27 1.51
N TYR A 32 -13.52 -6.08 2.02
CA TYR A 32 -12.15 -5.61 2.23
C TYR A 32 -11.35 -6.57 3.12
N ALA A 33 -11.89 -6.94 4.28
CA ALA A 33 -11.21 -7.84 5.21
C ALA A 33 -10.82 -9.18 4.56
N ARG A 34 -11.67 -9.70 3.67
CA ARG A 34 -11.49 -10.98 2.99
C ARG A 34 -10.52 -10.90 1.80
N LEU A 35 -10.55 -9.80 1.04
CA LEU A 35 -9.92 -9.73 -0.28
C LEU A 35 -8.71 -8.79 -0.36
N ARG A 36 -8.43 -7.99 0.66
CA ARG A 36 -7.37 -6.97 0.64
C ARG A 36 -5.97 -7.48 0.31
N ASN A 37 -5.69 -8.75 0.57
CA ASN A 37 -4.38 -9.38 0.33
C ASN A 37 -4.29 -10.09 -1.03
N PHE A 38 -5.36 -10.09 -1.84
CA PHE A 38 -5.30 -10.65 -3.18
C PHE A 38 -4.73 -9.62 -4.14
N ASP A 39 -3.77 -10.07 -4.95
CA ASP A 39 -3.21 -9.31 -6.06
C ASP A 39 -3.81 -9.83 -7.37
N ASP A 40 -4.67 -9.02 -7.96
CA ASP A 40 -5.30 -9.33 -9.25
C ASP A 40 -4.46 -8.85 -10.44
N GLY A 41 -3.21 -8.41 -10.18
CA GLY A 41 -2.28 -7.92 -11.18
C GLY A 41 -2.37 -6.41 -11.46
N PRO A 42 -1.50 -5.90 -12.34
CA PRO A 42 -1.36 -4.47 -12.61
C PRO A 42 -2.67 -3.78 -12.99
N GLY A 43 -2.98 -2.69 -12.30
CA GLY A 43 -4.18 -1.88 -12.54
C GLY A 43 -5.49 -2.45 -12.03
N ARG A 44 -5.48 -3.58 -11.34
CA ARG A 44 -6.66 -4.25 -10.79
C ARG A 44 -6.78 -4.11 -9.27
N HIS A 45 -6.64 -2.89 -8.75
CA HIS A 45 -6.75 -2.61 -7.31
C HIS A 45 -8.20 -2.48 -6.84
N VAL A 46 -9.03 -3.49 -7.14
CA VAL A 46 -10.48 -3.45 -6.86
C VAL A 46 -10.83 -3.69 -5.39
N HIS A 47 -9.94 -4.37 -4.65
CA HIS A 47 -10.17 -4.77 -3.25
C HIS A 47 -9.54 -3.84 -2.23
N VAL A 48 -8.86 -2.78 -2.68
CA VAL A 48 -8.18 -1.80 -1.82
C VAL A 48 -8.59 -0.38 -2.19
N SER A 49 -8.56 0.53 -1.21
CA SER A 49 -9.04 1.90 -1.38
C SER A 49 -8.19 2.76 -2.29
N THR A 50 -6.90 2.45 -2.42
CA THR A 50 -5.89 3.29 -3.10
C THR A 50 -5.82 4.74 -2.59
N LEU A 51 -6.29 5.02 -1.36
CA LEU A 51 -6.37 6.36 -0.78
C LEU A 51 -5.06 6.86 -0.15
N SER A 52 -4.04 5.99 -0.05
CA SER A 52 -2.78 6.32 0.63
C SER A 52 -2.15 7.64 0.20
N PRO A 53 -2.10 8.04 -1.09
CA PRO A 53 -1.53 9.33 -1.49
C PRO A 53 -2.28 10.51 -0.87
N TRP A 54 -3.61 10.50 -0.91
CA TRP A 54 -4.43 11.61 -0.39
C TRP A 54 -4.37 11.73 1.13
N ILE A 55 -4.38 10.60 1.83
CA ILE A 55 -4.21 10.57 3.29
C ILE A 55 -2.79 11.03 3.65
N ARG A 56 -1.76 10.54 2.94
CA ARG A 56 -0.37 10.93 3.16
C ARG A 56 -0.16 12.43 3.05
N HIS A 57 -0.76 13.06 2.07
CA HIS A 57 -0.62 14.49 1.80
C HIS A 57 -1.67 15.36 2.49
N ARG A 58 -2.43 14.79 3.44
CA ARG A 58 -3.47 15.49 4.21
C ARG A 58 -4.58 16.11 3.36
N LEU A 59 -4.78 15.62 2.14
CA LEU A 59 -5.92 16.00 1.30
C LEU A 59 -7.22 15.36 1.82
N LEU A 60 -7.11 14.18 2.45
CA LEU A 60 -8.16 13.50 3.20
C LEU A 60 -7.62 13.15 4.60
N PRO A 61 -8.16 13.74 5.68
CA PRO A 61 -7.86 13.32 7.05
C PRO A 61 -8.34 11.89 7.31
N GLU A 62 -7.58 11.13 8.10
CA GLU A 62 -7.93 9.76 8.52
C GLU A 62 -9.32 9.71 9.18
N THR A 63 -9.64 10.70 10.02
CA THR A 63 -10.93 10.81 10.71
C THR A 63 -12.11 10.97 9.75
N GLU A 64 -11.92 11.69 8.65
CA GLU A 64 -12.95 11.86 7.62
C GLU A 64 -13.23 10.54 6.89
N VAL A 65 -12.17 9.82 6.49
CA VAL A 65 -12.26 8.51 5.86
C VAL A 65 -12.98 7.52 6.75
N VAL A 66 -12.59 7.43 8.03
CA VAL A 66 -13.22 6.53 9.02
C VAL A 66 -14.68 6.91 9.26
N SER A 67 -14.98 8.19 9.40
CA SER A 67 -16.38 8.66 9.56
C SER A 67 -17.25 8.29 8.38
N ALA A 68 -16.75 8.42 7.15
CA ALA A 68 -17.49 8.04 5.95
C ALA A 68 -17.79 6.54 5.91
N VAL A 69 -16.82 5.71 6.29
CA VAL A 69 -16.98 4.24 6.34
C VAL A 69 -17.99 3.84 7.41
N LEU A 70 -17.89 4.41 8.63
CA LEU A 70 -18.79 4.08 9.74
C LEU A 70 -20.24 4.57 9.54
N LYS A 71 -20.48 5.51 8.64
CA LYS A 71 -21.84 5.87 8.21
C LYS A 71 -22.52 4.81 7.35
N ARG A 72 -21.74 3.95 6.71
CA ARG A 72 -22.22 2.95 5.76
C ARG A 72 -22.14 1.52 6.27
N HIS A 73 -21.21 1.24 7.16
CA HIS A 73 -20.94 -0.07 7.72
C HIS A 73 -20.87 -0.01 9.25
N ASN A 74 -21.11 -1.13 9.91
CA ASN A 74 -20.86 -1.26 11.34
C ASN A 74 -19.35 -1.45 11.61
N PHE A 75 -18.91 -1.12 12.82
CA PHE A 75 -17.49 -1.20 13.21
C PHE A 75 -16.90 -2.61 13.07
N PRO A 76 -17.55 -3.71 13.54
CA PRO A 76 -16.97 -5.06 13.40
C PRO A 76 -16.64 -5.45 11.96
N ASP A 77 -17.43 -5.00 11.00
CA ASP A 77 -17.21 -5.33 9.59
C ASP A 77 -16.08 -4.50 8.96
N THR A 78 -15.77 -3.34 9.52
CA THR A 78 -14.79 -2.37 8.98
C THR A 78 -13.49 -2.30 9.78
N GLU A 79 -13.38 -3.03 10.87
CA GLU A 79 -12.22 -2.96 11.78
C GLU A 79 -10.88 -3.08 11.02
N LYS A 80 -10.77 -4.01 10.08
CA LYS A 80 -9.53 -4.21 9.30
C LYS A 80 -9.18 -3.02 8.43
N PHE A 81 -10.17 -2.37 7.82
CA PHE A 81 -9.94 -1.17 7.04
C PHE A 81 -9.54 0.02 7.92
N ILE A 82 -10.21 0.20 9.04
CA ILE A 82 -9.90 1.26 10.01
C ILE A 82 -8.48 1.09 10.57
N GLN A 83 -8.08 -0.14 10.90
CA GLN A 83 -6.72 -0.44 11.31
C GLN A 83 -5.71 0.00 10.23
N GLU A 84 -5.93 -0.34 8.96
CA GLU A 84 -5.05 0.06 7.86
C GLU A 84 -4.95 1.58 7.68
N VAL A 85 -6.06 2.30 7.85
CA VAL A 85 -6.04 3.78 7.80
C VAL A 85 -5.12 4.37 8.87
N PHE A 86 -5.14 3.79 10.10
CA PHE A 86 -4.32 4.29 11.21
C PHE A 86 -2.92 3.67 11.28
N TRP A 87 -2.62 2.57 10.58
CA TRP A 87 -1.30 1.93 10.58
C TRP A 87 -0.17 2.91 10.27
N ARG A 88 -0.40 3.80 9.33
CA ARG A 88 0.58 4.81 8.97
C ARG A 88 0.96 5.72 10.13
N THR A 89 -0.03 6.25 10.86
CA THR A 89 0.19 7.12 12.01
C THR A 89 0.87 6.35 13.15
N TYR A 90 0.45 5.10 13.37
CA TYR A 90 1.07 4.21 14.33
C TYR A 90 2.56 3.97 14.00
N TRP A 91 2.87 3.53 12.78
CA TRP A 91 4.24 3.23 12.37
C TRP A 91 5.14 4.46 12.38
N LYS A 92 4.62 5.61 11.98
CA LYS A 92 5.38 6.86 12.05
C LYS A 92 5.78 7.16 13.48
N GLY A 93 4.87 7.16 14.42
CA GLY A 93 5.16 7.39 15.84
C GLY A 93 6.07 6.32 16.42
N TRP A 94 5.87 5.05 16.05
CA TRP A 94 6.71 3.95 16.50
C TRP A 94 8.17 4.10 16.05
N LEU A 95 8.39 4.48 14.78
CA LEU A 95 9.73 4.69 14.21
C LEU A 95 10.41 5.93 14.78
N GLU A 96 9.66 7.01 15.02
CA GLU A 96 10.19 8.24 15.65
C GLU A 96 10.77 7.96 17.05
N LEU A 97 10.18 7.03 17.79
CA LEU A 97 10.65 6.60 19.10
C LEU A 97 11.78 5.58 19.06
N ARG A 98 12.19 5.10 17.88
CA ARG A 98 13.17 4.04 17.69
C ARG A 98 14.18 4.37 16.59
N PRO A 99 15.03 5.39 16.79
CA PRO A 99 15.99 5.83 15.76
C PRO A 99 16.98 4.72 15.37
N GLY A 100 17.27 3.77 16.26
CA GLY A 100 18.13 2.62 15.97
C GLY A 100 17.62 1.72 14.84
N VAL A 101 16.30 1.65 14.64
CA VAL A 101 15.71 0.88 13.52
C VAL A 101 16.11 1.48 12.18
N TRP A 102 16.11 2.81 12.08
CA TRP A 102 16.56 3.50 10.87
C TRP A 102 18.05 3.30 10.62
N GLN A 103 18.87 3.39 11.66
CA GLN A 103 20.32 3.16 11.56
C GLN A 103 20.64 1.73 11.12
N SER A 104 19.95 0.72 11.69
CA SER A 104 20.10 -0.67 11.26
C SER A 104 19.71 -0.84 9.79
N TYR A 105 18.57 -0.29 9.36
CA TYR A 105 18.14 -0.32 7.97
C TYR A 105 19.20 0.27 7.02
N GLN A 106 19.79 1.43 7.36
CA GLN A 106 20.82 2.06 6.55
C GLN A 106 22.08 1.17 6.46
N SER A 107 22.52 0.60 7.59
CA SER A 107 23.67 -0.31 7.62
C SER A 107 23.43 -1.57 6.78
N ASP A 108 22.27 -2.19 6.92
CA ASP A 108 21.90 -3.38 6.15
C ASP A 108 21.81 -3.08 4.65
N LEU A 109 21.28 -1.92 4.29
CA LEU A 109 21.21 -1.47 2.90
C LEU A 109 22.61 -1.26 2.30
N GLU A 110 23.53 -0.64 3.03
CA GLU A 110 24.92 -0.46 2.61
C GLU A 110 25.62 -1.82 2.38
N GLN A 111 25.42 -2.77 3.29
CA GLN A 111 25.96 -4.13 3.16
C GLN A 111 25.39 -4.84 1.92
N LEU A 112 24.07 -4.72 1.67
CA LEU A 112 23.43 -5.31 0.50
C LEU A 112 23.94 -4.67 -0.81
N ILE A 113 24.12 -3.34 -0.84
CA ILE A 113 24.68 -2.63 -2.00
C ILE A 113 26.11 -3.09 -2.25
N ASP A 114 26.92 -3.25 -1.19
CA ASP A 114 28.29 -3.74 -1.33
C ASP A 114 28.35 -5.19 -1.79
N ARG A 115 27.45 -6.04 -1.29
CA ARG A 115 27.29 -7.40 -1.78
C ARG A 115 26.89 -7.43 -3.25
N LEU A 116 25.96 -6.59 -3.65
CA LEU A 116 25.51 -6.49 -5.06
C LEU A 116 26.66 -6.13 -6.01
N LYS A 117 27.68 -5.38 -5.53
CA LYS A 117 28.86 -5.02 -6.33
C LYS A 117 29.93 -6.11 -6.41
N ARG A 118 29.97 -7.03 -5.44
CA ARG A 118 31.08 -8.01 -5.28
C ARG A 118 30.67 -9.44 -5.57
N ASP A 119 29.38 -9.74 -5.58
CA ASP A 119 28.82 -11.09 -5.68
C ASP A 119 27.99 -11.18 -6.97
N ASP A 120 28.60 -11.73 -8.03
CA ASP A 120 28.00 -11.85 -9.35
C ASP A 120 26.73 -12.72 -9.33
N GLU A 121 26.72 -13.77 -8.51
CA GLU A 121 25.56 -14.65 -8.37
C GLU A 121 24.39 -13.89 -7.72
N PHE A 122 24.65 -13.14 -6.66
CA PHE A 122 23.65 -12.30 -6.03
C PHE A 122 23.13 -11.22 -6.99
N GLN A 123 24.01 -10.61 -7.80
CA GLN A 123 23.63 -9.63 -8.82
C GLN A 123 22.68 -10.23 -9.87
N ILE A 124 22.97 -11.44 -10.34
CA ILE A 124 22.11 -12.15 -11.31
C ILE A 124 20.75 -12.43 -10.69
N ARG A 125 20.69 -12.96 -9.46
CA ARG A 125 19.45 -13.23 -8.75
C ARG A 125 18.62 -11.95 -8.53
N PHE A 126 19.27 -10.88 -8.09
CA PHE A 126 18.62 -9.57 -7.89
C PHE A 126 18.05 -9.02 -9.21
N SER A 127 18.82 -9.08 -10.30
CA SER A 127 18.37 -8.61 -11.62
C SER A 127 17.16 -9.40 -12.13
N ARG A 128 17.15 -10.72 -11.97
CA ARG A 128 16.01 -11.57 -12.33
C ARG A 128 14.76 -11.23 -11.53
N ALA A 129 14.91 -11.05 -10.22
CA ALA A 129 13.81 -10.68 -9.35
C ALA A 129 13.20 -9.30 -9.69
N THR A 130 14.04 -8.33 -10.04
CA THR A 130 13.60 -6.96 -10.38
C THR A 130 13.09 -6.83 -11.81
N SER A 131 13.54 -7.69 -12.75
CA SER A 131 13.03 -7.72 -14.13
C SER A 131 11.64 -8.35 -14.26
N GLY A 132 11.16 -9.02 -13.20
CA GLY A 132 9.88 -9.74 -13.22
C GLY A 132 9.90 -11.06 -13.99
N GLU A 133 11.08 -11.54 -14.41
CA GLU A 133 11.22 -12.79 -15.16
C GLU A 133 10.91 -14.04 -14.32
N THR A 134 11.05 -13.94 -13.01
CA THR A 134 10.91 -15.08 -12.08
C THR A 134 9.81 -14.92 -11.04
N GLY A 135 9.09 -13.80 -11.02
CA GLY A 135 8.05 -13.54 -10.01
C GLY A 135 8.57 -13.53 -8.56
N VAL A 136 7.66 -13.53 -7.60
CA VAL A 136 7.95 -13.47 -6.15
C VAL A 136 8.67 -14.74 -5.63
N GLN A 137 8.51 -15.88 -6.29
CA GLN A 137 9.11 -17.16 -5.91
C GLN A 137 10.64 -17.17 -5.87
N SER A 138 11.30 -16.20 -6.50
CA SER A 138 12.76 -16.12 -6.51
C SER A 138 13.38 -15.56 -5.21
N PHE A 139 12.59 -15.12 -4.26
CA PHE A 139 13.06 -14.64 -2.95
C PHE A 139 12.98 -15.70 -1.84
N ASP A 140 12.26 -16.79 -2.06
CA ASP A 140 12.04 -17.87 -1.07
C ASP A 140 13.07 -19.01 -1.19
N GLU A 141 13.99 -18.95 -2.15
CA GLU A 141 15.11 -19.87 -2.34
C GLU A 141 16.45 -19.20 -1.92
#